data_5fa5c9b7015395faac8abee3f7255cae
#
_entry.id   5fa5c9b7015395faac8abee3f7255cae
#
_cell.length_a   1.000
_cell.length_b   1.000
_cell.length_c   1.000
_cell.angle_alpha   90.00
_cell.angle_beta   90.00
_cell.angle_gamma   90.00
#
_symmetry.space_group_name_H-M   'P 1'
#
loop_
_entity.id
_entity.type
_entity.pdbx_description
1 polymer ?
#
loop_
_entity_poly.entity_id
_entity_poly.type
_entity_poly.pdbx_seq_one_letter_code
_entity_poly.pdbx_strand_id
1 'polypeptide(L)'
;MNCSSSSIAKRLYWSLRSCEQLGVQGRVDLMTSDLRLLVEQKSGKNIFIERDFNNEHGGRHIESHYVQVLLYYAVLQQNFGRQNDTRIHLMYSKYERERGLLEMKPLQALVEEAIKLRNQVVATEFFIARHGFGTLLPSLTPETIVTQNHDSYIVSHYELPRLRDLTDPLHHLAPVAHAYFCRMMTFVIKEQLVQKVGAEEGNGNSDADLWNMPLSSKRETGNIY
;
A
#
# COMPACT_ATOMS: atom_id res chain seq x y z
N MET A 1 -21.65 -12.01 44.98
CA MET A 1 -20.37 -11.88 44.24
C MET A 1 -20.67 -12.18 42.79
N ASN A 2 -20.99 -11.13 42.05
CA ASN A 2 -21.31 -11.25 40.62
C ASN A 2 -20.04 -11.09 39.81
N CYS A 3 -19.55 -12.18 39.26
CA CYS A 3 -18.53 -12.13 38.20
C CYS A 3 -19.17 -11.58 36.96
N SER A 4 -18.86 -10.31 36.63
CA SER A 4 -19.20 -9.69 35.38
C SER A 4 -18.46 -10.42 34.25
N SER A 5 -19.24 -11.01 33.35
CA SER A 5 -18.78 -11.61 32.11
C SER A 5 -17.98 -10.61 31.32
N SER A 6 -16.67 -10.83 31.21
CA SER A 6 -15.81 -10.14 30.28
C SER A 6 -16.37 -10.36 28.85
N SER A 7 -16.78 -9.28 28.22
CA SER A 7 -17.15 -9.30 26.81
C SER A 7 -15.92 -9.74 26.01
N ILE A 8 -15.92 -10.99 25.59
CA ILE A 8 -14.95 -11.55 24.66
C ILE A 8 -15.08 -10.72 23.38
N ALA A 9 -14.05 -9.94 23.07
CA ALA A 9 -13.96 -9.22 21.82
C ALA A 9 -14.15 -10.23 20.68
N LYS A 10 -15.30 -10.21 20.04
CA LYS A 10 -15.55 -11.03 18.86
C LYS A 10 -14.54 -10.62 17.80
N ARG A 11 -13.64 -11.52 17.48
CA ARG A 11 -12.70 -11.43 16.38
C ARG A 11 -13.51 -11.38 15.10
N LEU A 12 -13.76 -10.21 14.58
CA LEU A 12 -14.36 -10.04 13.26
C LEU A 12 -13.25 -9.87 12.26
N TYR A 13 -13.00 -10.90 11.47
CA TYR A 13 -12.25 -10.79 10.23
C TYR A 13 -13.11 -9.99 9.25
N TRP A 14 -13.01 -8.69 9.32
CA TRP A 14 -13.60 -7.84 8.31
C TRP A 14 -12.62 -7.75 7.15
N SER A 15 -12.96 -8.38 6.02
CA SER A 15 -12.48 -7.81 4.79
C SER A 15 -13.11 -6.42 4.72
N LEU A 16 -12.34 -5.38 4.99
CA LEU A 16 -12.68 -4.03 4.59
C LEU A 16 -12.76 -4.08 3.06
N ARG A 17 -13.92 -4.48 2.57
CA ARG A 17 -14.19 -4.46 1.15
C ARG A 17 -14.05 -3.01 0.75
N SER A 18 -13.50 -2.74 -0.39
CA SER A 18 -13.29 -1.47 -1.05
C SER A 18 -13.99 -0.23 -0.47
N CYS A 19 -13.27 0.86 -0.44
CA CYS A 19 -13.86 2.19 -0.42
C CYS A 19 -13.80 2.73 -1.85
N GLU A 20 -14.92 2.74 -2.55
CA GLU A 20 -15.00 3.21 -3.94
C GLU A 20 -14.57 4.66 -4.06
N GLN A 21 -14.96 5.49 -3.09
CA GLN A 21 -14.61 6.92 -3.07
C GLN A 21 -13.10 7.15 -2.95
N LEU A 22 -12.40 6.32 -2.18
CA LEU A 22 -10.95 6.39 -2.07
C LEU A 22 -10.24 5.52 -3.12
N GLY A 23 -10.94 4.62 -3.80
CA GLY A 23 -10.37 3.65 -4.72
C GLY A 23 -9.32 2.76 -4.05
N VAL A 24 -9.56 2.40 -2.79
CA VAL A 24 -8.65 1.59 -1.96
C VAL A 24 -9.41 0.38 -1.45
N GLN A 25 -8.75 -0.76 -1.48
CA GLN A 25 -9.25 -1.99 -0.89
C GLN A 25 -8.19 -2.60 0.02
N GLY A 26 -8.62 -3.36 1.00
CA GLY A 26 -7.69 -4.04 1.88
C GLY A 26 -8.39 -4.94 2.89
N ARG A 27 -7.58 -5.71 3.59
CA ARG A 27 -8.01 -6.59 4.66
C ARG A 27 -7.30 -6.19 5.94
N VAL A 28 -8.06 -5.87 6.96
CA VAL A 28 -7.54 -5.57 8.29
C VAL A 28 -7.32 -6.86 9.05
N ASP A 29 -6.19 -6.98 9.74
CA ASP A 29 -5.85 -8.18 10.51
C ASP A 29 -6.73 -8.34 11.74
N LEU A 30 -6.98 -7.25 12.47
CA LEU A 30 -7.82 -7.25 13.64
C LEU A 30 -8.58 -5.94 13.77
N MET A 31 -9.89 -6.05 14.00
CA MET A 31 -10.76 -4.93 14.32
C MET A 31 -11.82 -5.36 15.34
N THR A 32 -12.15 -4.50 16.29
CA THR A 32 -13.26 -4.75 17.23
C THR A 32 -14.60 -4.48 16.56
N SER A 33 -15.65 -5.17 17.03
CA SER A 33 -17.00 -5.04 16.45
C SER A 33 -17.63 -3.66 16.62
N ASP A 34 -17.17 -2.92 17.62
CA ASP A 34 -17.57 -1.54 17.87
C ASP A 34 -16.74 -0.51 17.10
N LEU A 35 -15.83 -0.97 16.23
CA LEU A 35 -14.93 -0.17 15.39
C LEU A 35 -13.97 0.76 16.18
N ARG A 36 -13.80 0.52 17.50
CA ARG A 36 -12.95 1.38 18.33
C ARG A 36 -11.49 1.01 18.32
N LEU A 37 -11.14 -0.17 17.84
CA LEU A 37 -9.76 -0.64 17.77
C LEU A 37 -9.49 -1.27 16.41
N LEU A 38 -8.46 -0.79 15.75
CA LEU A 38 -7.92 -1.33 14.52
C LEU A 38 -6.45 -1.69 14.76
N VAL A 39 -6.07 -2.91 14.45
CA VAL A 39 -4.69 -3.39 14.59
C VAL A 39 -4.24 -4.04 13.30
N GLU A 40 -3.11 -3.61 12.81
CA GLU A 40 -2.38 -4.26 11.72
C GLU A 40 -1.19 -5.03 12.30
N GLN A 41 -1.09 -6.31 11.98
CA GLN A 41 -0.05 -7.19 12.49
C GLN A 41 1.06 -7.39 11.46
N LYS A 42 2.31 -7.27 11.91
CA LYS A 42 3.50 -7.54 11.14
C LYS A 42 4.36 -8.60 11.83
N SER A 43 4.74 -9.63 11.09
CA SER A 43 5.63 -10.70 11.58
C SER A 43 7.11 -10.30 11.59
N GLY A 44 7.46 -9.22 10.88
CA GLY A 44 8.83 -8.74 10.74
C GLY A 44 9.34 -7.94 11.93
N LYS A 45 10.56 -7.40 11.75
CA LYS A 45 11.17 -6.45 12.69
C LYS A 45 10.63 -5.05 12.41
N ASN A 46 10.49 -4.25 13.46
CA ASN A 46 10.43 -2.79 13.31
C ASN A 46 11.84 -2.21 13.20
N ILE A 47 11.94 -0.91 12.99
CA ILE A 47 13.22 -0.21 13.03
C ILE A 47 13.50 0.14 14.48
N PHE A 48 14.37 -0.64 15.15
CA PHE A 48 14.98 -0.24 16.40
C PHE A 48 16.19 0.63 16.09
N ILE A 49 16.15 1.88 16.49
CA ILE A 49 17.36 2.69 16.60
C ILE A 49 17.94 2.37 17.98
N GLU A 50 18.95 1.52 18.02
CA GLU A 50 19.65 1.11 19.27
C GLU A 50 20.19 2.30 20.11
N ARG A 51 20.25 3.50 19.53
CA ARG A 51 20.77 4.72 20.19
C ARG A 51 19.75 5.48 21.02
N ASP A 52 18.48 5.17 20.95
CA ASP A 52 17.44 5.81 21.76
C ASP A 52 17.14 5.01 23.03
N PHE A 53 18.15 4.63 23.80
CA PHE A 53 18.01 4.00 25.12
C PHE A 53 17.25 4.86 26.14
N ASN A 54 17.05 6.14 25.85
CA ASN A 54 16.31 7.06 26.72
C ASN A 54 14.86 7.29 26.29
N ASN A 55 14.39 6.66 25.22
CA ASN A 55 13.00 6.76 24.82
C ASN A 55 12.20 5.59 25.43
N GLU A 56 11.47 5.89 26.48
CA GLU A 56 10.59 4.95 27.20
C GLU A 56 9.49 4.29 26.34
N HIS A 57 9.40 4.62 25.05
CA HIS A 57 8.26 4.27 24.17
C HIS A 57 8.61 3.46 22.94
N GLY A 58 9.52 2.53 23.03
CA GLY A 58 9.60 1.46 22.03
C GLY A 58 10.15 1.87 20.66
N GLY A 59 10.26 0.91 19.77
CA GLY A 59 10.85 1.07 18.44
C GLY A 59 10.04 1.96 17.50
N ARG A 60 10.71 2.44 16.45
CA ARG A 60 10.05 3.17 15.36
C ARG A 60 9.30 2.20 14.45
N HIS A 61 8.12 2.60 14.02
CA HIS A 61 7.38 1.92 12.97
C HIS A 61 8.06 2.08 11.61
N ILE A 62 7.86 1.12 10.72
CA ILE A 62 8.22 1.25 9.31
C ILE A 62 7.14 2.13 8.65
N GLU A 63 7.56 3.14 7.92
CA GLU A 63 6.66 4.13 7.33
C GLU A 63 5.58 3.52 6.44
N SER A 64 5.94 2.56 5.58
CA SER A 64 4.97 1.86 4.73
C SER A 64 3.90 1.10 5.52
N HIS A 65 4.25 0.57 6.70
CA HIS A 65 3.29 -0.09 7.58
C HIS A 65 2.35 0.93 8.24
N TYR A 66 2.89 2.11 8.57
CA TYR A 66 2.08 3.19 9.10
C TYR A 66 1.10 3.73 8.05
N VAL A 67 1.56 3.98 6.83
CA VAL A 67 0.69 4.39 5.72
C VAL A 67 -0.42 3.36 5.48
N GLN A 68 -0.11 2.08 5.54
CA GLN A 68 -1.11 1.03 5.37
C GLN A 68 -2.22 1.11 6.42
N VAL A 69 -1.88 1.26 7.70
CA VAL A 69 -2.89 1.35 8.75
C VAL A 69 -3.68 2.65 8.70
N LEU A 70 -3.06 3.75 8.23
CA LEU A 70 -3.74 5.01 7.99
C LEU A 70 -4.76 4.91 6.85
N LEU A 71 -4.45 4.20 5.77
CA LEU A 71 -5.38 3.94 4.68
C LEU A 71 -6.57 3.10 5.16
N TYR A 72 -6.35 2.08 5.99
CA TYR A 72 -7.45 1.32 6.60
C TYR A 72 -8.33 2.19 7.49
N TYR A 73 -7.73 3.06 8.27
CA TYR A 73 -8.46 4.02 9.08
C TYR A 73 -9.30 4.98 8.22
N ALA A 74 -8.74 5.47 7.11
CA ALA A 74 -9.46 6.33 6.17
C ALA A 74 -10.66 5.61 5.52
N VAL A 75 -10.49 4.35 5.11
CA VAL A 75 -11.57 3.49 4.60
C VAL A 75 -12.66 3.30 5.64
N LEU A 76 -12.27 3.06 6.89
CA LEU A 76 -13.20 2.92 8.00
C LEU A 76 -14.03 4.19 8.21
N GLN A 77 -13.36 5.35 8.24
CA GLN A 77 -14.04 6.63 8.42
C GLN A 77 -14.99 6.98 7.28
N GLN A 78 -14.62 6.65 6.05
CA GLN A 78 -15.42 6.91 4.88
C GLN A 78 -16.68 6.04 4.83
N ASN A 79 -16.57 4.76 5.18
CA ASN A 79 -17.66 3.80 5.10
C ASN A 79 -18.64 3.87 6.29
N PHE A 80 -18.14 4.24 7.48
CA PHE A 80 -18.92 4.18 8.73
C PHE A 80 -19.10 5.54 9.41
N GLY A 81 -18.65 6.61 8.76
CA GLY A 81 -18.68 7.95 9.32
C GLY A 81 -17.49 8.22 10.27
N ARG A 82 -17.37 9.47 10.70
CA ARG A 82 -16.30 9.91 11.58
C ARG A 82 -16.46 9.32 12.97
N GLN A 83 -15.87 8.17 13.20
CA GLN A 83 -15.67 7.65 14.54
C GLN A 83 -14.34 8.17 15.08
N ASN A 84 -14.39 9.32 15.73
CA ASN A 84 -13.20 9.99 16.28
C ASN A 84 -12.48 9.16 17.38
N ASP A 85 -13.10 8.07 17.84
CA ASP A 85 -12.62 7.27 18.96
C ASP A 85 -11.89 5.98 18.52
N THR A 86 -11.71 5.75 17.22
CA THR A 86 -10.99 4.57 16.76
C THR A 86 -9.49 4.72 17.03
N ARG A 87 -8.96 3.89 17.92
CA ARG A 87 -7.52 3.77 18.14
C ARG A 87 -6.92 2.84 17.11
N ILE A 88 -5.81 3.24 16.54
CA ILE A 88 -5.08 2.48 15.54
C ILE A 88 -3.73 2.02 16.09
N HIS A 89 -3.41 0.75 15.85
CA HIS A 89 -2.18 0.14 16.34
C HIS A 89 -1.46 -0.62 15.23
N LEU A 90 -0.14 -0.58 15.29
CA LEU A 90 0.75 -1.52 14.61
C LEU A 90 1.28 -2.53 15.62
N MET A 91 1.17 -3.81 15.31
CA MET A 91 1.67 -4.88 16.14
C MET A 91 2.78 -5.64 15.43
N TYR A 92 3.99 -5.53 15.94
CA TYR A 92 5.13 -6.31 15.49
C TYR A 92 5.27 -7.55 16.36
N SER A 93 4.76 -8.68 15.91
CA SER A 93 4.64 -9.92 16.68
C SER A 93 5.97 -10.56 17.10
N LYS A 94 7.08 -10.07 16.56
CA LYS A 94 8.42 -10.52 16.93
C LYS A 94 8.89 -10.00 18.29
N TYR A 95 8.25 -8.97 18.82
CA TYR A 95 8.63 -8.30 20.05
C TYR A 95 7.58 -8.50 21.13
N GLU A 96 8.00 -8.33 22.37
CA GLU A 96 7.10 -8.27 23.53
C GLU A 96 6.10 -7.11 23.38
N ARG A 97 4.99 -7.19 24.08
CA ARG A 97 3.87 -6.25 23.96
C ARG A 97 4.30 -4.79 24.09
N GLU A 98 5.14 -4.48 25.06
CA GLU A 98 5.58 -3.12 25.38
C GLU A 98 6.40 -2.49 24.25
N ARG A 99 7.08 -3.33 23.46
CA ARG A 99 7.91 -2.90 22.33
C ARG A 99 7.27 -3.14 20.97
N GLY A 100 6.40 -4.14 20.89
CA GLY A 100 5.81 -4.57 19.63
C GLY A 100 4.47 -3.94 19.31
N LEU A 101 3.71 -3.47 20.32
CA LEU A 101 2.41 -2.84 20.11
C LEU A 101 2.55 -1.32 20.16
N LEU A 102 2.49 -0.70 19.00
CA LEU A 102 2.65 0.75 18.83
C LEU A 102 1.28 1.39 18.58
N GLU A 103 0.87 2.31 19.44
CA GLU A 103 -0.30 3.14 19.18
C GLU A 103 0.05 4.24 18.19
N MET A 104 -0.72 4.34 17.11
CA MET A 104 -0.48 5.27 16.01
C MET A 104 -1.49 6.41 16.06
N LYS A 105 -1.03 7.62 15.80
CA LYS A 105 -1.93 8.78 15.70
C LYS A 105 -2.43 8.89 14.25
N PRO A 106 -3.76 9.04 14.02
CA PRO A 106 -4.26 9.30 12.69
C PRO A 106 -3.84 10.71 12.23
N LEU A 107 -3.05 10.78 11.16
CA LEU A 107 -2.62 12.03 10.53
C LEU A 107 -3.28 12.15 9.16
N GLN A 108 -4.27 13.01 9.04
CA GLN A 108 -5.04 13.21 7.81
C GLN A 108 -4.15 13.64 6.64
N ALA A 109 -3.15 14.49 6.89
CA ALA A 109 -2.20 14.91 5.85
C ALA A 109 -1.45 13.75 5.20
N LEU A 110 -1.03 12.74 5.98
CA LEU A 110 -0.38 11.55 5.44
C LEU A 110 -1.33 10.66 4.64
N VAL A 111 -2.61 10.59 5.02
CA VAL A 111 -3.63 9.91 4.22
C VAL A 111 -3.77 10.59 2.87
N GLU A 112 -3.86 11.90 2.83
CA GLU A 112 -3.96 12.67 1.60
C GLU A 112 -2.73 12.50 0.71
N GLU A 113 -1.53 12.52 1.28
CA GLU A 113 -0.29 12.25 0.54
C GLU A 113 -0.23 10.83 -0.02
N ALA A 114 -0.65 9.83 0.75
CA ALA A 114 -0.72 8.45 0.29
C ALA A 114 -1.69 8.29 -0.89
N ILE A 115 -2.85 8.95 -0.83
CA ILE A 115 -3.82 8.95 -1.94
C ILE A 115 -3.26 9.69 -3.16
N LYS A 116 -2.58 10.82 -2.97
CA LYS A 116 -1.91 11.54 -4.07
C LYS A 116 -0.86 10.65 -4.74
N LEU A 117 -0.02 9.99 -3.95
CA LEU A 117 1.00 9.08 -4.47
C LEU A 117 0.37 7.94 -5.26
N ARG A 118 -0.67 7.30 -4.74
CA ARG A 118 -1.43 6.28 -5.46
C ARG A 118 -1.97 6.82 -6.80
N ASN A 119 -2.55 8.02 -6.79
CA ASN A 119 -3.06 8.65 -8.02
C ASN A 119 -1.94 8.92 -9.04
N GLN A 120 -0.76 9.32 -8.59
CA GLN A 120 0.41 9.50 -9.45
C GLN A 120 0.87 8.18 -10.08
N VAL A 121 0.90 7.09 -9.30
CA VAL A 121 1.23 5.76 -9.82
C VAL A 121 0.24 5.35 -10.91
N VAL A 122 -1.06 5.45 -10.63
CA VAL A 122 -2.12 5.12 -11.59
C VAL A 122 -2.03 6.00 -12.84
N ALA A 123 -1.85 7.31 -12.68
CA ALA A 123 -1.68 8.22 -13.82
C ALA A 123 -0.46 7.85 -14.67
N THR A 124 0.64 7.43 -14.04
CA THR A 124 1.84 6.98 -14.76
C THR A 124 1.58 5.67 -15.52
N GLU A 125 0.86 4.71 -14.92
CA GLU A 125 0.46 3.47 -15.61
C GLU A 125 -0.38 3.79 -16.88
N PHE A 126 -1.38 4.67 -16.77
CA PHE A 126 -2.18 5.11 -17.93
C PHE A 126 -1.35 5.88 -18.95
N PHE A 127 -0.43 6.73 -18.51
CA PHE A 127 0.49 7.45 -19.40
C PHE A 127 1.34 6.46 -20.22
N ILE A 128 1.94 5.46 -19.55
CA ILE A 128 2.73 4.42 -20.21
C ILE A 128 1.87 3.60 -21.19
N ALA A 129 0.67 3.22 -20.78
CA ALA A 129 -0.24 2.47 -21.65
C ALA A 129 -0.60 3.24 -22.92
N ARG A 130 -0.75 4.56 -22.84
CA ARG A 130 -1.13 5.44 -23.96
C ARG A 130 0.07 5.82 -24.84
N HIS A 131 1.20 6.17 -24.23
CA HIS A 131 2.35 6.77 -24.93
C HIS A 131 3.55 5.83 -25.07
N GLY A 132 3.55 4.71 -24.38
CA GLY A 132 4.65 3.75 -24.32
C GLY A 132 5.69 4.08 -23.23
N PHE A 133 6.33 3.03 -22.72
CA PHE A 133 7.36 3.16 -21.68
C PHE A 133 8.59 3.94 -22.16
N GLY A 134 8.90 3.86 -23.44
CA GLY A 134 10.05 4.58 -24.03
C GLY A 134 9.97 6.10 -23.91
N THR A 135 8.77 6.67 -23.72
CA THR A 135 8.61 8.11 -23.50
C THR A 135 8.95 8.51 -22.06
N LEU A 136 8.79 7.60 -21.10
CA LEU A 136 9.12 7.83 -19.71
C LEU A 136 10.60 7.55 -19.41
N LEU A 137 11.18 6.54 -20.07
CA LEU A 137 12.52 6.05 -19.76
C LEU A 137 13.61 7.13 -19.70
N PRO A 138 13.67 8.14 -20.60
CA PRO A 138 14.69 9.19 -20.51
C PRO A 138 14.62 10.02 -19.21
N SER A 139 13.46 10.08 -18.57
CA SER A 139 13.27 10.79 -17.30
C SER A 139 13.49 9.93 -16.07
N LEU A 140 13.71 8.63 -16.22
CA LEU A 140 13.98 7.73 -15.11
C LEU A 140 15.46 7.73 -14.73
N THR A 141 15.92 8.83 -14.15
CA THR A 141 17.26 8.93 -13.57
C THR A 141 17.16 9.02 -12.04
N PRO A 142 18.18 8.62 -11.29
CA PRO A 142 18.16 8.75 -9.83
C PRO A 142 17.82 10.17 -9.37
N GLU A 143 18.34 11.15 -10.04
CA GLU A 143 18.16 12.58 -9.73
C GLU A 143 16.74 13.07 -10.00
N THR A 144 16.04 12.49 -10.96
CA THR A 144 14.62 12.83 -11.23
C THR A 144 13.66 12.07 -10.34
N ILE A 145 14.03 10.86 -9.91
CA ILE A 145 13.22 10.03 -9.01
C ILE A 145 13.28 10.58 -7.58
N VAL A 146 14.47 10.95 -7.12
CA VAL A 146 14.67 11.57 -5.80
C VAL A 146 14.60 13.09 -5.95
N THR A 147 13.45 13.67 -5.65
CA THR A 147 13.22 15.11 -5.82
C THR A 147 13.59 15.95 -4.60
N GLN A 148 13.84 15.31 -3.45
CA GLN A 148 14.07 16.01 -2.17
C GLN A 148 15.27 15.43 -1.43
N ASN A 149 15.93 16.29 -0.62
CA ASN A 149 16.97 15.88 0.32
C ASN A 149 18.19 15.14 -0.25
N HIS A 150 18.66 15.52 -1.44
CA HIS A 150 19.87 14.93 -2.04
C HIS A 150 21.09 14.97 -1.11
N ASP A 151 21.16 15.96 -0.22
CA ASP A 151 22.24 16.11 0.78
C ASP A 151 22.06 15.18 2.01
N SER A 152 20.94 14.49 2.11
CA SER A 152 20.74 13.53 3.19
C SER A 152 21.71 12.37 3.07
N TYR A 153 22.37 12.03 4.16
CA TYR A 153 23.30 10.88 4.22
C TYR A 153 22.62 9.57 3.76
N ILE A 154 21.38 9.34 4.15
CA ILE A 154 20.61 8.15 3.75
C ILE A 154 20.37 8.15 2.25
N VAL A 155 19.93 9.28 1.70
CA VAL A 155 19.65 9.41 0.27
C VAL A 155 20.93 9.20 -0.54
N SER A 156 22.00 9.92 -0.19
CA SER A 156 23.26 9.88 -0.97
C SER A 156 23.98 8.56 -0.90
N HIS A 157 23.95 7.85 0.25
CA HIS A 157 24.74 6.62 0.47
C HIS A 157 23.95 5.33 0.23
N TYR A 158 22.63 5.35 0.30
CA TYR A 158 21.82 4.15 0.17
C TYR A 158 20.80 4.22 -0.95
N GLU A 159 20.05 5.32 -1.08
CA GLU A 159 18.97 5.39 -2.07
C GLU A 159 19.48 5.68 -3.47
N LEU A 160 20.29 6.71 -3.67
CA LEU A 160 20.83 7.06 -4.98
C LEU A 160 21.67 5.94 -5.60
N PRO A 161 22.60 5.28 -4.90
CA PRO A 161 23.35 4.15 -5.47
C PRO A 161 22.42 3.01 -5.91
N ARG A 162 21.43 2.66 -5.07
CA ARG A 162 20.47 1.62 -5.41
C ARG A 162 19.60 1.97 -6.62
N LEU A 163 19.22 3.22 -6.77
CA LEU A 163 18.49 3.69 -7.94
C LEU A 163 19.35 3.66 -9.19
N ARG A 164 20.64 4.03 -9.09
CA ARG A 164 21.59 3.91 -10.20
C ARG A 164 21.74 2.49 -10.68
N ASP A 165 21.92 1.54 -9.76
CA ASP A 165 22.00 0.11 -10.11
C ASP A 165 20.77 -0.37 -10.91
N LEU A 166 19.60 0.23 -10.69
CA LEU A 166 18.36 -0.10 -11.40
C LEU A 166 18.20 0.66 -12.72
N THR A 167 18.58 1.93 -12.78
CA THR A 167 18.28 2.80 -13.92
C THR A 167 19.40 2.85 -14.95
N ASP A 168 20.67 2.89 -14.52
CA ASP A 168 21.80 3.02 -15.43
C ASP A 168 21.87 1.91 -16.49
N PRO A 169 21.63 0.63 -16.17
CA PRO A 169 21.60 -0.43 -17.18
C PRO A 169 20.57 -0.17 -18.29
N LEU A 170 19.44 0.45 -17.96
CA LEU A 170 18.36 0.72 -18.92
C LEU A 170 18.78 1.76 -19.98
N HIS A 171 19.60 2.73 -19.59
CA HIS A 171 20.11 3.77 -20.47
C HIS A 171 21.25 3.30 -21.39
N HIS A 172 21.88 2.18 -21.06
CA HIS A 172 23.02 1.60 -21.79
C HIS A 172 22.65 0.40 -22.65
N LEU A 173 21.36 0.10 -22.79
CA LEU A 173 20.89 -1.00 -23.63
C LEU A 173 21.22 -0.76 -25.11
N ALA A 174 21.64 -1.82 -25.83
CA ALA A 174 21.72 -1.77 -27.29
C ALA A 174 20.36 -1.43 -27.90
N PRO A 175 20.32 -0.73 -29.06
CA PRO A 175 19.06 -0.21 -29.62
C PRO A 175 17.94 -1.24 -29.76
N VAL A 176 18.26 -2.47 -30.16
CA VAL A 176 17.27 -3.55 -30.29
C VAL A 176 16.76 -3.99 -28.92
N ALA A 177 17.66 -4.17 -27.94
CA ALA A 177 17.29 -4.53 -26.58
C ALA A 177 16.45 -3.42 -25.90
N HIS A 178 16.83 -2.17 -26.12
CA HIS A 178 16.08 -1.00 -25.64
C HIS A 178 14.64 -0.99 -26.21
N ALA A 179 14.50 -1.12 -27.54
CA ALA A 179 13.20 -1.15 -28.17
C ALA A 179 12.34 -2.33 -27.69
N TYR A 180 12.95 -3.51 -27.53
CA TYR A 180 12.27 -4.69 -27.00
C TYR A 180 11.81 -4.45 -25.55
N PHE A 181 12.69 -3.97 -24.68
CA PHE A 181 12.38 -3.69 -23.29
C PHE A 181 11.22 -2.69 -23.17
N CYS A 182 11.27 -1.57 -23.89
CA CYS A 182 10.21 -0.56 -23.85
C CYS A 182 8.86 -1.12 -24.32
N ARG A 183 8.85 -1.96 -25.37
CA ARG A 183 7.62 -2.61 -25.85
C ARG A 183 7.07 -3.62 -24.83
N MET A 184 7.93 -4.42 -24.25
CA MET A 184 7.53 -5.41 -23.23
C MET A 184 6.96 -4.72 -21.99
N MET A 185 7.61 -3.67 -21.49
CA MET A 185 7.09 -2.90 -20.35
C MET A 185 5.74 -2.26 -20.66
N THR A 186 5.58 -1.70 -21.85
CA THR A 186 4.29 -1.15 -22.29
C THR A 186 3.22 -2.23 -22.35
N PHE A 187 3.54 -3.40 -22.89
CA PHE A 187 2.62 -4.53 -22.97
C PHE A 187 2.18 -4.99 -21.58
N VAL A 188 3.14 -5.24 -20.68
CA VAL A 188 2.84 -5.69 -19.31
C VAL A 188 1.91 -4.72 -18.58
N ILE A 189 2.18 -3.41 -18.69
CA ILE A 189 1.35 -2.39 -18.04
C ILE A 189 -0.04 -2.33 -18.66
N LYS A 190 -0.17 -2.45 -19.98
CA LYS A 190 -1.48 -2.55 -20.63
C LYS A 190 -2.29 -3.74 -20.15
N GLU A 191 -1.68 -4.92 -20.08
CA GLU A 191 -2.34 -6.12 -19.59
C GLU A 191 -2.77 -5.98 -18.12
N GLN A 192 -1.92 -5.40 -17.28
CA GLN A 192 -2.27 -5.12 -15.89
C GLN A 192 -3.45 -4.15 -15.76
N LEU A 193 -3.49 -3.11 -16.60
CA LEU A 193 -4.61 -2.17 -16.61
C LEU A 193 -5.90 -2.83 -17.09
N VAL A 194 -5.83 -3.67 -18.15
CA VAL A 194 -7.00 -4.43 -18.61
C VAL A 194 -7.53 -5.33 -17.51
N GLN A 195 -6.66 -6.01 -16.75
CA GLN A 195 -7.08 -6.82 -15.62
C GLN A 195 -7.75 -5.99 -14.52
N LYS A 196 -7.24 -4.77 -14.24
CA LYS A 196 -7.77 -3.90 -13.18
C LYS A 196 -9.09 -3.21 -13.54
N VAL A 197 -9.18 -2.67 -14.77
CA VAL A 197 -10.30 -1.80 -15.18
C VAL A 197 -11.20 -2.39 -16.27
N GLY A 198 -10.82 -3.53 -16.85
CA GLY A 198 -11.51 -4.15 -17.99
C GLY A 198 -10.99 -3.68 -19.32
N ALA A 199 -11.33 -4.44 -20.37
CA ALA A 199 -11.06 -4.04 -21.74
C ALA A 199 -12.05 -2.97 -22.19
N GLU A 200 -11.59 -2.01 -23.02
CA GLU A 200 -12.45 -0.95 -23.58
C GLU A 200 -13.65 -1.51 -24.39
N GLU A 201 -13.56 -2.73 -24.87
CA GLU A 201 -14.60 -3.41 -25.69
C GLU A 201 -15.48 -4.41 -24.90
N GLY A 202 -15.42 -4.40 -23.57
CA GLY A 202 -16.36 -5.18 -22.73
C GLY A 202 -16.21 -6.71 -22.74
N ASN A 203 -15.15 -7.25 -23.34
CA ASN A 203 -14.92 -8.69 -23.44
C ASN A 203 -13.97 -9.28 -22.38
N GLY A 204 -13.58 -8.52 -21.38
CA GLY A 204 -12.71 -8.97 -20.30
C GLY A 204 -13.38 -8.84 -18.93
N ASN A 205 -13.28 -9.88 -18.10
CA ASN A 205 -13.63 -9.77 -16.69
C ASN A 205 -12.60 -8.85 -16.03
N SER A 206 -12.99 -7.61 -15.76
CA SER A 206 -12.16 -6.71 -14.95
C SER A 206 -12.31 -7.04 -13.47
N ASP A 207 -11.36 -6.60 -12.65
CA ASP A 207 -11.52 -6.66 -11.20
C ASP A 207 -12.82 -5.93 -10.76
N ALA A 208 -13.22 -4.87 -11.47
CA ALA A 208 -14.48 -4.16 -11.23
C ALA A 208 -15.71 -5.03 -11.53
N ASP A 209 -15.69 -5.83 -12.61
CA ASP A 209 -16.77 -6.76 -12.93
C ASP A 209 -16.84 -7.89 -11.90
N LEU A 210 -15.68 -8.36 -11.42
CA LEU A 210 -15.61 -9.37 -10.36
C LEU A 210 -16.18 -8.88 -9.03
N TRP A 211 -16.14 -7.57 -8.75
CA TRP A 211 -16.71 -7.01 -7.51
C TRP A 211 -18.24 -7.15 -7.47
N ASN A 212 -18.90 -6.92 -8.58
CA ASN A 212 -20.36 -6.98 -8.69
C ASN A 212 -20.89 -8.41 -8.92
N MET A 213 -20.00 -9.35 -9.19
CA MET A 213 -20.37 -10.73 -9.48
C MET A 213 -20.73 -11.50 -8.19
N PRO A 214 -21.84 -12.26 -8.15
CA PRO A 214 -22.18 -13.13 -7.03
C PRO A 214 -21.07 -14.14 -6.72
N LEU A 215 -20.95 -14.54 -5.45
CA LEU A 215 -19.89 -15.46 -5.00
C LEU A 215 -19.96 -16.83 -5.71
N SER A 216 -21.17 -17.32 -6.02
CA SER A 216 -21.39 -18.53 -6.81
C SER A 216 -20.76 -18.45 -8.19
N SER A 217 -21.03 -17.35 -8.90
CA SER A 217 -20.49 -17.13 -10.25
C SER A 217 -18.99 -16.94 -10.25
N LYS A 218 -18.42 -16.32 -9.19
CA LYS A 218 -16.96 -16.22 -9.03
C LYS A 218 -16.29 -17.59 -8.90
N ARG A 219 -16.94 -18.53 -8.19
CA ARG A 219 -16.45 -19.91 -8.05
C ARG A 219 -16.51 -20.67 -9.36
N GLU A 220 -17.61 -20.52 -10.10
CA GLU A 220 -17.77 -21.16 -11.41
C GLU A 220 -16.77 -20.69 -12.45
N THR A 221 -16.39 -19.42 -12.42
CA THR A 221 -15.40 -18.84 -13.33
C THR A 221 -13.95 -19.05 -12.89
N GLY A 222 -13.71 -19.71 -11.74
CA GLY A 222 -12.37 -19.97 -11.23
C GLY A 222 -11.64 -18.73 -10.69
N ASN A 223 -12.37 -17.64 -10.47
CA ASN A 223 -11.82 -16.35 -10.01
C ASN A 223 -11.74 -16.23 -8.48
N ILE A 224 -11.88 -17.33 -7.75
CA ILE A 224 -11.61 -17.40 -6.31
C ILE A 224 -10.58 -18.50 -6.07
N TYR A 225 -9.48 -18.12 -5.50
CA TYR A 225 -8.47 -18.98 -4.91
C TYR A 225 -8.70 -19.10 -3.40
#